data_16bcbbbdda69961ccf129f1f8cbf6d69
#
_entry.id   16bcbbbdda69961ccf129f1f8cbf6d69
#
_cell.length_a   1.000
_cell.length_b   1.000
_cell.length_c   1.000
_cell.angle_alpha   90.00
_cell.angle_beta   90.00
_cell.angle_gamma   90.00
#
_symmetry.space_group_name_H-M   'P 1'
#
loop_
_entity.id
_entity.type
_entity.pdbx_description
1 polymer ?
#
loop_
_entity_poly.entity_id
_entity_poly.type
_entity_poly.pdbx_seq_one_letter_code
_entity_poly.pdbx_strand_id
1 'polypeptide(L)'
;MKILVTGGAGFIGSHVADAAVEAGHDVLVVDDLSTGRTENLPANADFHPVDIRNAKVLRELALHFKPDAISHHAAQASVSVSVREPVLDADVNLMGSLNVANVALECDSRLIFSSTGGALYGEVPEGQVAGEDWPASPKSPYACSKASFELYLRAFGHGSGLRYTILRYANVYGPRQDPHGEAGVVSIFIQRLLRGEPIQVNARARQGDDGCVRDYVYVGDSVRANLAAFEGALDGRTINIASGVATTTRALAERLAALVDQPATVNDGPHRTGDLERSVLDPAVMVSILGKPTPLDRGLTATTEWFRNQVQPS
;
A
#
# COMPACT_ATOMS: atom_id res chain seq x y z
N MET A 1 -15.46 -15.68 9.04
CA MET A 1 -14.93 -16.03 7.71
C MET A 1 -13.47 -16.46 7.85
N LYS A 2 -12.99 -17.21 6.87
CA LYS A 2 -11.57 -17.55 6.74
C LYS A 2 -10.90 -16.60 5.77
N ILE A 3 -9.91 -15.85 6.24
CA ILE A 3 -9.21 -14.82 5.45
C ILE A 3 -7.75 -15.23 5.28
N LEU A 4 -7.28 -15.34 4.04
CA LEU A 4 -5.87 -15.48 3.74
C LEU A 4 -5.30 -14.10 3.42
N VAL A 5 -4.23 -13.71 4.13
CA VAL A 5 -3.53 -12.45 3.88
C VAL A 5 -2.12 -12.74 3.38
N THR A 6 -1.85 -12.46 2.10
CA THR A 6 -0.48 -12.53 1.59
C THR A 6 0.24 -11.21 1.83
N GLY A 7 1.52 -11.25 2.18
CA GLY A 7 2.25 -10.05 2.61
C GLY A 7 1.77 -9.53 3.97
N GLY A 8 1.22 -10.42 4.82
CA GLY A 8 0.60 -10.05 6.09
C GLY A 8 1.59 -9.77 7.23
N ALA A 9 2.89 -9.98 7.05
CA ALA A 9 3.94 -9.51 7.94
C ALA A 9 4.50 -8.12 7.55
N GLY A 10 4.07 -7.60 6.37
CA GLY A 10 4.44 -6.29 5.86
C GLY A 10 3.62 -5.14 6.48
N PHE A 11 3.88 -3.91 6.02
CA PHE A 11 3.24 -2.70 6.55
C PHE A 11 1.71 -2.73 6.46
N ILE A 12 1.13 -2.72 5.26
CA ILE A 12 -0.34 -2.64 5.09
C ILE A 12 -0.99 -3.97 5.47
N GLY A 13 -0.42 -5.09 5.01
CA GLY A 13 -0.98 -6.42 5.22
C GLY A 13 -1.12 -6.80 6.70
N SER A 14 -0.18 -6.37 7.57
CA SER A 14 -0.25 -6.66 8.99
C SER A 14 -1.40 -5.92 9.70
N HIS A 15 -1.67 -4.67 9.31
CA HIS A 15 -2.84 -3.95 9.81
C HIS A 15 -4.17 -4.56 9.36
N VAL A 16 -4.20 -5.08 8.13
CA VAL A 16 -5.39 -5.79 7.62
C VAL A 16 -5.58 -7.11 8.35
N ALA A 17 -4.49 -7.86 8.60
CA ALA A 17 -4.53 -9.10 9.36
C ALA A 17 -4.99 -8.88 10.81
N ASP A 18 -4.46 -7.86 11.50
CA ASP A 18 -4.93 -7.49 12.85
C ASP A 18 -6.43 -7.20 12.86
N ALA A 19 -6.89 -6.34 11.96
CA ALA A 19 -8.30 -5.95 11.91
C ALA A 19 -9.22 -7.13 11.53
N ALA A 20 -8.76 -8.07 10.72
CA ALA A 20 -9.51 -9.28 10.41
C ALA A 20 -9.64 -10.18 11.65
N VAL A 21 -8.56 -10.35 12.43
CA VAL A 21 -8.59 -11.09 13.71
C VAL A 21 -9.51 -10.40 14.72
N GLU A 22 -9.39 -9.08 14.88
CA GLU A 22 -10.25 -8.28 15.76
C GLU A 22 -11.73 -8.36 15.36
N ALA A 23 -12.03 -8.49 14.08
CA ALA A 23 -13.39 -8.70 13.58
C ALA A 23 -13.89 -10.16 13.76
N GLY A 24 -13.09 -11.05 14.38
CA GLY A 24 -13.46 -12.43 14.67
C GLY A 24 -13.35 -13.38 13.48
N HIS A 25 -12.50 -13.07 12.50
CA HIS A 25 -12.20 -13.95 11.39
C HIS A 25 -11.05 -14.91 11.72
N ASP A 26 -11.08 -16.13 11.15
CA ASP A 26 -9.93 -17.03 11.12
C ASP A 26 -8.93 -16.49 10.09
N VAL A 27 -7.71 -16.19 10.50
CA VAL A 27 -6.71 -15.55 9.62
C VAL A 27 -5.51 -16.45 9.40
N LEU A 28 -5.17 -16.67 8.13
CA LEU A 28 -3.94 -17.29 7.69
C LEU A 28 -3.06 -16.22 7.01
N VAL A 29 -1.86 -16.01 7.53
CA VAL A 29 -0.87 -15.12 6.94
C VAL A 29 0.16 -15.91 6.14
N VAL A 30 0.42 -15.48 4.92
CA VAL A 30 1.51 -15.97 4.06
C VAL A 30 2.43 -14.82 3.71
N ASP A 31 3.72 -14.93 4.05
CA ASP A 31 4.73 -13.90 3.81
C ASP A 31 6.11 -14.55 3.71
N ASP A 32 6.98 -14.12 2.82
CA ASP A 32 8.34 -14.66 2.68
C ASP A 32 9.36 -13.97 3.60
N LEU A 33 8.92 -12.97 4.37
CA LEU A 33 9.72 -12.13 5.26
C LEU A 33 10.87 -11.38 4.55
N SER A 34 10.80 -11.19 3.24
CA SER A 34 11.79 -10.41 2.50
C SER A 34 11.86 -8.94 2.96
N THR A 35 10.70 -8.39 3.35
CA THR A 35 10.56 -7.06 3.97
C THR A 35 9.62 -7.07 5.17
N GLY A 36 8.81 -8.12 5.30
CA GLY A 36 7.91 -8.35 6.43
C GLY A 36 8.68 -8.67 7.72
N ARG A 37 8.01 -8.46 8.86
CA ARG A 37 8.57 -8.70 10.19
C ARG A 37 7.61 -9.55 11.02
N THR A 38 8.14 -10.57 11.70
CA THR A 38 7.33 -11.45 12.55
C THR A 38 6.66 -10.71 13.70
N GLU A 39 7.27 -9.61 14.17
CA GLU A 39 6.71 -8.76 15.23
C GLU A 39 5.41 -8.03 14.80
N ASN A 40 5.13 -7.96 13.51
CA ASN A 40 3.91 -7.38 12.98
C ASN A 40 2.74 -8.39 12.91
N LEU A 41 2.99 -9.69 13.14
CA LEU A 41 1.97 -10.72 13.00
C LEU A 41 0.97 -10.68 14.17
N PRO A 42 -0.35 -10.81 13.91
CA PRO A 42 -1.33 -10.96 14.96
C PRO A 42 -1.08 -12.25 15.77
N ALA A 43 -1.20 -12.16 17.09
CA ALA A 43 -0.96 -13.31 17.97
C ALA A 43 -1.88 -14.51 17.71
N ASN A 44 -3.07 -14.26 17.15
CA ASN A 44 -4.11 -15.28 16.87
C ASN A 44 -4.26 -15.58 15.37
N ALA A 45 -3.25 -15.29 14.55
CA ALA A 45 -3.24 -15.70 13.15
C ALA A 45 -2.27 -16.86 12.93
N ASP A 46 -2.66 -17.81 12.08
CA ASP A 46 -1.72 -18.82 11.60
C ASP A 46 -0.75 -18.18 10.62
N PHE A 47 0.54 -18.49 10.74
CA PHE A 47 1.58 -17.93 9.88
C PHE A 47 2.39 -19.01 9.17
N HIS A 48 2.60 -18.81 7.86
CA HIS A 48 3.47 -19.66 7.04
C HIS A 48 4.46 -18.82 6.24
N PRO A 49 5.79 -19.07 6.40
CA PRO A 49 6.83 -18.38 5.64
C PRO A 49 6.89 -18.93 4.21
N VAL A 50 6.12 -18.38 3.30
CA VAL A 50 5.98 -18.84 1.92
C VAL A 50 6.03 -17.69 0.94
N ASP A 51 6.87 -17.84 -0.08
CA ASP A 51 6.90 -16.97 -1.25
C ASP A 51 5.73 -17.30 -2.18
N ILE A 52 4.95 -16.30 -2.59
CA ILE A 52 3.80 -16.46 -3.49
C ILE A 52 4.20 -17.03 -4.87
N ARG A 53 5.48 -16.98 -5.24
CA ARG A 53 5.99 -17.63 -6.46
C ARG A 53 6.05 -19.16 -6.33
N ASN A 54 6.06 -19.69 -5.12
CA ASN A 54 5.95 -21.12 -4.89
C ASN A 54 4.49 -21.58 -5.00
N ALA A 55 4.03 -21.68 -6.25
CA ALA A 55 2.63 -22.02 -6.58
C ALA A 55 2.15 -23.31 -5.89
N LYS A 56 3.03 -24.33 -5.77
CA LYS A 56 2.67 -25.61 -5.16
C LYS A 56 2.35 -25.47 -3.67
N VAL A 57 3.24 -24.85 -2.91
CA VAL A 57 3.06 -24.73 -1.45
C VAL A 57 1.90 -23.77 -1.14
N LEU A 58 1.79 -22.65 -1.86
CA LEU A 58 0.69 -21.71 -1.72
C LEU A 58 -0.67 -22.42 -1.96
N ARG A 59 -0.76 -23.20 -3.02
CA ARG A 59 -1.97 -23.96 -3.37
C ARG A 59 -2.33 -25.00 -2.29
N GLU A 60 -1.36 -25.78 -1.81
CA GLU A 60 -1.56 -26.79 -0.76
C GLU A 60 -2.11 -26.15 0.53
N LEU A 61 -1.53 -25.04 0.96
CA LEU A 61 -1.97 -24.28 2.13
C LEU A 61 -3.39 -23.75 1.96
N ALA A 62 -3.68 -23.11 0.84
CA ALA A 62 -4.98 -22.52 0.60
C ALA A 62 -6.10 -23.58 0.47
N LEU A 63 -5.84 -24.70 -0.20
CA LEU A 63 -6.80 -25.80 -0.30
C LEU A 63 -7.08 -26.45 1.06
N HIS A 64 -6.10 -26.47 1.97
CA HIS A 64 -6.28 -26.93 3.34
C HIS A 64 -7.09 -25.92 4.16
N PHE A 65 -6.72 -24.65 4.11
CA PHE A 65 -7.36 -23.58 4.87
C PHE A 65 -8.76 -23.23 4.35
N LYS A 66 -8.96 -23.25 3.02
CA LYS A 66 -10.21 -22.91 2.30
C LYS A 66 -10.68 -21.49 2.63
N PRO A 67 -9.92 -20.47 2.21
CA PRO A 67 -10.27 -19.08 2.49
C PRO A 67 -11.57 -18.67 1.80
N ASP A 68 -12.41 -17.91 2.49
CA ASP A 68 -13.57 -17.21 1.90
C ASP A 68 -13.14 -16.00 1.10
N ALA A 69 -12.05 -15.33 1.55
CA ALA A 69 -11.45 -14.20 0.88
C ALA A 69 -9.92 -14.21 1.01
N ILE A 70 -9.25 -13.65 -0.01
CA ILE A 70 -7.80 -13.48 -0.05
C ILE A 70 -7.50 -11.99 -0.16
N SER A 71 -6.80 -11.43 0.84
CA SER A 71 -6.27 -10.06 0.79
C SER A 71 -4.82 -10.11 0.33
N HIS A 72 -4.57 -9.63 -0.88
CA HIS A 72 -3.28 -9.81 -1.56
C HIS A 72 -2.42 -8.56 -1.47
N HIS A 73 -1.46 -8.56 -0.53
CA HIS A 73 -0.49 -7.47 -0.28
C HIS A 73 0.95 -7.86 -0.61
N ALA A 74 1.26 -9.15 -0.74
CA ALA A 74 2.61 -9.59 -1.10
C ALA A 74 3.05 -8.97 -2.43
N ALA A 75 4.16 -8.25 -2.41
CA ALA A 75 4.68 -7.55 -3.58
C ALA A 75 6.13 -7.11 -3.37
N GLN A 76 6.89 -7.02 -4.46
CA GLN A 76 8.04 -6.13 -4.55
C GLN A 76 7.49 -4.70 -4.71
N ALA A 77 7.61 -3.85 -3.68
CA ALA A 77 6.94 -2.53 -3.62
C ALA A 77 7.85 -1.34 -3.97
N SER A 78 9.15 -1.58 -4.13
CA SER A 78 10.12 -0.53 -4.42
C SER A 78 10.16 -0.19 -5.91
N VAL A 79 9.85 1.06 -6.26
CA VAL A 79 9.96 1.56 -7.65
C VAL A 79 11.41 1.50 -8.13
N SER A 80 12.39 1.86 -7.28
CA SER A 80 13.81 1.86 -7.67
C SER A 80 14.33 0.43 -7.89
N VAL A 81 13.89 -0.55 -7.09
CA VAL A 81 14.22 -1.97 -7.32
C VAL A 81 13.61 -2.42 -8.64
N SER A 82 12.35 -2.05 -8.93
CA SER A 82 11.70 -2.44 -10.18
C SER A 82 12.44 -1.94 -11.42
N VAL A 83 13.02 -0.74 -11.37
CA VAL A 83 13.82 -0.18 -12.47
C VAL A 83 15.15 -0.93 -12.63
N ARG A 84 15.79 -1.28 -11.51
CA ARG A 84 17.07 -2.01 -11.52
C ARG A 84 16.90 -3.49 -11.88
N GLU A 85 15.82 -4.10 -11.41
CA GLU A 85 15.56 -5.54 -11.51
C GLU A 85 14.12 -5.81 -12.03
N PRO A 86 13.79 -5.40 -13.29
CA PRO A 86 12.42 -5.47 -13.79
C PRO A 86 11.90 -6.91 -13.95
N VAL A 87 12.78 -7.87 -14.16
CA VAL A 87 12.39 -9.29 -14.23
C VAL A 87 11.96 -9.81 -12.86
N LEU A 88 12.69 -9.45 -11.80
CA LEU A 88 12.30 -9.79 -10.43
C LEU A 88 10.95 -9.15 -10.07
N ASP A 89 10.76 -7.89 -10.45
CA ASP A 89 9.48 -7.19 -10.23
C ASP A 89 8.32 -7.91 -10.91
N ALA A 90 8.46 -8.28 -12.18
CA ALA A 90 7.44 -9.02 -12.92
C ALA A 90 7.21 -10.43 -12.34
N ASP A 91 8.26 -11.12 -11.91
CA ASP A 91 8.16 -12.45 -11.33
C ASP A 91 7.36 -12.43 -10.01
N VAL A 92 7.65 -11.49 -9.12
CA VAL A 92 6.91 -11.35 -7.87
C VAL A 92 5.51 -10.77 -8.11
N ASN A 93 5.43 -9.61 -8.77
CA ASN A 93 4.20 -8.81 -8.82
C ASN A 93 3.17 -9.29 -9.85
N LEU A 94 3.61 -10.00 -10.90
CA LEU A 94 2.70 -10.54 -11.89
C LEU A 94 2.60 -12.06 -11.79
N MET A 95 3.70 -12.81 -11.87
CA MET A 95 3.64 -14.27 -11.83
C MET A 95 3.20 -14.78 -10.45
N GLY A 96 3.73 -14.21 -9.35
CA GLY A 96 3.28 -14.52 -8.00
C GLY A 96 1.80 -14.19 -7.79
N SER A 97 1.34 -13.03 -8.29
CA SER A 97 -0.08 -12.65 -8.21
C SER A 97 -1.00 -13.57 -9.02
N LEU A 98 -0.54 -14.09 -10.17
CA LEU A 98 -1.28 -15.09 -10.96
C LEU A 98 -1.44 -16.41 -10.19
N ASN A 99 -0.44 -16.83 -9.42
CA ASN A 99 -0.57 -17.99 -8.53
C ASN A 99 -1.65 -17.75 -7.46
N VAL A 100 -1.71 -16.54 -6.88
CA VAL A 100 -2.75 -16.16 -5.91
C VAL A 100 -4.14 -16.16 -6.57
N ALA A 101 -4.27 -15.64 -7.80
CA ALA A 101 -5.54 -15.65 -8.53
C ALA A 101 -6.02 -17.08 -8.85
N ASN A 102 -5.12 -17.96 -9.26
CA ASN A 102 -5.43 -19.38 -9.50
C ASN A 102 -5.95 -20.07 -8.22
N VAL A 103 -5.30 -19.78 -7.10
CA VAL A 103 -5.75 -20.31 -5.78
C VAL A 103 -7.12 -19.74 -5.41
N ALA A 104 -7.36 -18.45 -5.66
CA ALA A 104 -8.68 -17.84 -5.41
C ALA A 104 -9.79 -18.52 -6.22
N LEU A 105 -9.52 -18.83 -7.49
CA LEU A 105 -10.45 -19.57 -8.36
C LEU A 105 -10.72 -21.01 -7.85
N GLU A 106 -9.66 -21.72 -7.49
CA GLU A 106 -9.80 -23.11 -6.99
C GLU A 106 -10.55 -23.21 -5.65
N CYS A 107 -10.43 -22.19 -4.79
CA CYS A 107 -11.10 -22.13 -3.48
C CYS A 107 -12.47 -21.44 -3.53
N ASP A 108 -12.91 -20.93 -4.68
CA ASP A 108 -14.07 -20.03 -4.81
C ASP A 108 -13.99 -18.81 -3.86
N SER A 109 -12.79 -18.27 -3.67
CA SER A 109 -12.52 -17.15 -2.78
C SER A 109 -12.70 -15.80 -3.49
N ARG A 110 -13.08 -14.74 -2.76
CA ARG A 110 -12.90 -13.36 -3.23
C ARG A 110 -11.43 -13.00 -3.24
N LEU A 111 -10.99 -12.23 -4.22
CA LEU A 111 -9.61 -11.73 -4.29
C LEU A 111 -9.60 -10.20 -4.17
N ILE A 112 -9.07 -9.68 -3.09
CA ILE A 112 -8.87 -8.26 -2.85
C ILE A 112 -7.42 -7.93 -3.19
N PHE A 113 -7.23 -7.11 -4.22
CA PHE A 113 -5.91 -6.80 -4.75
C PHE A 113 -5.45 -5.40 -4.36
N SER A 114 -4.30 -5.33 -3.71
CA SER A 114 -3.58 -4.10 -3.39
C SER A 114 -2.85 -3.58 -4.62
N SER A 115 -3.53 -2.69 -5.37
CA SER A 115 -2.96 -1.98 -6.51
C SER A 115 -2.42 -0.61 -6.11
N THR A 116 -1.92 0.16 -7.06
CA THR A 116 -1.34 1.47 -6.84
C THR A 116 -2.03 2.54 -7.68
N GLY A 117 -2.70 3.50 -7.05
CA GLY A 117 -3.13 4.71 -7.73
C GLY A 117 -2.02 5.76 -7.82
N GLY A 118 -1.14 5.79 -6.80
CA GLY A 118 -0.03 6.75 -6.74
C GLY A 118 1.00 6.63 -7.86
N ALA A 119 1.11 5.46 -8.51
CA ALA A 119 2.07 5.24 -9.59
C ALA A 119 1.42 4.87 -10.94
N LEU A 120 0.15 4.45 -10.93
CA LEU A 120 -0.54 3.91 -12.11
C LEU A 120 -0.91 4.99 -13.12
N TYR A 121 -1.42 6.13 -12.62
CA TYR A 121 -2.01 7.16 -13.47
C TYR A 121 -0.99 8.09 -14.14
N GLY A 122 0.29 7.99 -13.74
CA GLY A 122 1.33 8.91 -14.21
C GLY A 122 1.14 10.31 -13.66
N GLU A 123 1.53 11.33 -14.43
CA GLU A 123 1.39 12.74 -14.03
C GLU A 123 -0.06 13.18 -14.05
N VAL A 124 -0.53 13.71 -12.92
CA VAL A 124 -1.87 14.30 -12.79
C VAL A 124 -1.70 15.83 -12.81
N PRO A 125 -2.28 16.55 -13.79
CA PRO A 125 -2.11 18.00 -13.91
C PRO A 125 -2.57 18.75 -12.67
N GLU A 126 -2.01 19.95 -12.48
CA GLU A 126 -2.40 20.83 -11.39
C GLU A 126 -3.90 21.18 -11.46
N GLY A 127 -4.57 21.22 -10.31
CA GLY A 127 -6.01 21.46 -10.21
C GLY A 127 -6.89 20.24 -10.57
N GLN A 128 -6.30 19.11 -10.99
CA GLN A 128 -7.04 17.88 -11.29
C GLN A 128 -6.76 16.79 -10.28
N VAL A 129 -7.66 15.79 -10.21
CA VAL A 129 -7.54 14.56 -9.44
C VAL A 129 -7.88 13.38 -10.34
N ALA A 130 -7.14 12.27 -10.24
CA ALA A 130 -7.34 11.10 -11.09
C ALA A 130 -8.45 10.20 -10.52
N GLY A 131 -9.58 10.10 -11.21
CA GLY A 131 -10.63 9.12 -10.92
C GLY A 131 -10.27 7.71 -11.40
N GLU A 132 -11.09 6.72 -11.09
CA GLU A 132 -10.83 5.32 -11.44
C GLU A 132 -10.81 5.08 -12.96
N ASP A 133 -11.49 5.92 -13.73
CA ASP A 133 -11.54 5.88 -15.20
C ASP A 133 -10.39 6.66 -15.87
N TRP A 134 -9.53 7.30 -15.07
CA TRP A 134 -8.37 8.01 -15.62
C TRP A 134 -7.44 7.02 -16.32
N PRO A 135 -6.96 7.32 -17.54
CA PRO A 135 -6.10 6.41 -18.29
C PRO A 135 -4.84 6.06 -17.52
N ALA A 136 -4.53 4.76 -17.44
CA ALA A 136 -3.27 4.32 -16.88
C ALA A 136 -2.10 4.78 -17.75
N SER A 137 -1.10 5.39 -17.13
CA SER A 137 0.14 5.86 -17.76
C SER A 137 1.34 5.53 -16.88
N PRO A 138 1.61 4.21 -16.64
CA PRO A 138 2.65 3.77 -15.72
C PRO A 138 4.04 4.23 -16.20
N LYS A 139 4.85 4.73 -15.27
CA LYS A 139 6.21 5.24 -15.54
C LYS A 139 7.31 4.36 -14.96
N SER A 140 6.95 3.21 -14.36
CA SER A 140 7.90 2.27 -13.78
C SER A 140 7.47 0.83 -14.03
N PRO A 141 8.40 -0.15 -14.04
CA PRO A 141 8.06 -1.57 -14.10
C PRO A 141 7.09 -2.00 -13.00
N TYR A 142 7.26 -1.51 -11.77
CA TYR A 142 6.32 -1.73 -10.67
C TYR A 142 4.87 -1.34 -11.05
N ALA A 143 4.69 -0.13 -11.57
CA ALA A 143 3.36 0.32 -11.99
C ALA A 143 2.82 -0.50 -13.17
N CYS A 144 3.69 -0.92 -14.10
CA CYS A 144 3.32 -1.82 -15.21
C CYS A 144 2.84 -3.18 -14.70
N SER A 145 3.57 -3.81 -13.77
CA SER A 145 3.21 -5.11 -13.20
C SER A 145 1.86 -5.05 -12.48
N LYS A 146 1.63 -4.00 -11.66
CA LYS A 146 0.35 -3.79 -10.99
C LYS A 146 -0.80 -3.57 -11.99
N ALA A 147 -0.61 -2.72 -13.01
CA ALA A 147 -1.59 -2.49 -14.08
C ALA A 147 -1.90 -3.77 -14.86
N SER A 148 -0.88 -4.56 -15.19
CA SER A 148 -1.03 -5.82 -15.91
C SER A 148 -1.89 -6.80 -15.12
N PHE A 149 -1.66 -6.93 -13.82
CA PHE A 149 -2.46 -7.85 -13.01
C PHE A 149 -3.92 -7.38 -12.86
N GLU A 150 -4.21 -6.08 -12.83
CA GLU A 150 -5.59 -5.58 -12.89
C GLU A 150 -6.32 -6.04 -14.15
N LEU A 151 -5.63 -6.09 -15.31
CA LEU A 151 -6.21 -6.60 -16.56
C LEU A 151 -6.52 -8.10 -16.47
N TYR A 152 -5.63 -8.90 -15.86
CA TYR A 152 -5.89 -10.33 -15.62
C TYR A 152 -7.09 -10.53 -14.68
N LEU A 153 -7.22 -9.76 -13.61
CA LEU A 153 -8.38 -9.86 -12.70
C LEU A 153 -9.69 -9.60 -13.43
N ARG A 154 -9.74 -8.59 -14.31
CA ARG A 154 -10.93 -8.32 -15.14
C ARG A 154 -11.23 -9.47 -16.10
N ALA A 155 -10.19 -10.03 -16.72
CA ALA A 155 -10.34 -11.18 -17.62
C ALA A 155 -10.86 -12.41 -16.87
N PHE A 156 -10.32 -12.73 -15.69
CA PHE A 156 -10.78 -13.83 -14.83
C PHE A 156 -12.20 -13.61 -14.31
N GLY A 157 -12.55 -12.38 -13.93
CA GLY A 157 -13.91 -12.03 -13.53
C GLY A 157 -14.91 -12.27 -14.65
N HIS A 158 -14.56 -11.87 -15.89
CA HIS A 158 -15.41 -12.08 -17.06
C HIS A 158 -15.49 -13.54 -17.52
N GLY A 159 -14.34 -14.23 -17.58
CA GLY A 159 -14.24 -15.57 -18.18
C GLY A 159 -14.43 -16.72 -17.21
N SER A 160 -13.99 -16.55 -15.95
CA SER A 160 -13.96 -17.62 -14.92
C SER A 160 -14.80 -17.31 -13.69
N GLY A 161 -15.49 -16.18 -13.65
CA GLY A 161 -16.36 -15.81 -12.52
C GLY A 161 -15.60 -15.42 -11.24
N LEU A 162 -14.30 -15.10 -11.31
CA LEU A 162 -13.54 -14.66 -10.15
C LEU A 162 -14.19 -13.41 -9.53
N ARG A 163 -14.56 -13.48 -8.27
CA ARG A 163 -14.99 -12.33 -7.50
C ARG A 163 -13.76 -11.56 -7.06
N TYR A 164 -13.61 -10.32 -7.49
CA TYR A 164 -12.44 -9.53 -7.16
C TYR A 164 -12.79 -8.09 -6.80
N THR A 165 -11.90 -7.46 -6.04
CA THR A 165 -11.89 -6.01 -5.79
C THR A 165 -10.48 -5.48 -6.02
N ILE A 166 -10.35 -4.36 -6.71
CA ILE A 166 -9.08 -3.67 -6.92
C ILE A 166 -9.06 -2.40 -6.08
N LEU A 167 -8.13 -2.33 -5.13
CA LEU A 167 -7.90 -1.16 -4.28
C LEU A 167 -6.65 -0.42 -4.77
N ARG A 168 -6.84 0.71 -5.43
CA ARG A 168 -5.75 1.58 -5.91
C ARG A 168 -5.36 2.56 -4.83
N TYR A 169 -4.32 2.24 -4.09
CA TYR A 169 -3.85 3.08 -3.00
C TYR A 169 -3.10 4.32 -3.52
N ALA A 170 -3.39 5.48 -2.91
CA ALA A 170 -2.50 6.64 -2.94
C ALA A 170 -1.24 6.35 -2.11
N ASN A 171 -0.53 7.36 -1.61
CA ASN A 171 0.66 7.11 -0.78
C ASN A 171 0.24 6.77 0.65
N VAL A 172 0.16 5.46 0.93
CA VAL A 172 -0.23 4.98 2.26
C VAL A 172 0.87 5.30 3.26
N TYR A 173 0.49 5.79 4.43
CA TYR A 173 1.38 6.03 5.57
C TYR A 173 0.74 5.56 6.88
N GLY A 174 1.55 5.28 7.90
CA GLY A 174 1.05 4.85 9.20
C GLY A 174 2.10 4.13 10.04
N PRO A 175 1.70 3.65 11.23
CA PRO A 175 2.50 2.75 12.07
C PRO A 175 3.04 1.55 11.28
N ARG A 176 4.17 0.99 11.67
CA ARG A 176 4.85 -0.14 11.02
C ARG A 176 5.39 0.12 9.61
N GLN A 177 5.26 1.34 9.06
CA GLN A 177 5.89 1.67 7.77
C GLN A 177 7.41 1.68 7.93
N ASP A 178 8.12 0.87 7.13
CA ASP A 178 9.57 0.76 7.23
C ASP A 178 10.26 2.05 6.72
N PRO A 179 11.00 2.77 7.58
CA PRO A 179 11.74 3.97 7.19
C PRO A 179 12.99 3.68 6.34
N HIS A 180 13.43 2.41 6.28
CA HIS A 180 14.56 1.97 5.45
C HIS A 180 14.10 1.50 4.06
N GLY A 181 12.78 1.37 3.85
CA GLY A 181 12.18 1.14 2.54
C GLY A 181 12.26 2.40 1.66
N GLU A 182 12.33 2.22 0.34
CA GLU A 182 12.43 3.34 -0.60
C GLU A 182 11.14 4.17 -0.72
N ALA A 183 10.02 3.67 -0.22
CA ALA A 183 8.71 4.30 -0.29
C ALA A 183 8.17 4.58 1.12
N GLY A 184 8.56 5.68 1.72
CA GLY A 184 8.07 5.97 3.07
C GLY A 184 8.52 7.36 3.57
N VAL A 185 8.30 8.42 2.77
CA VAL A 185 8.76 9.76 3.16
C VAL A 185 8.26 10.16 4.57
N VAL A 186 7.04 9.75 4.96
CA VAL A 186 6.49 10.03 6.29
C VAL A 186 7.31 9.35 7.38
N SER A 187 7.54 8.04 7.28
CA SER A 187 8.33 7.28 8.27
C SER A 187 9.79 7.73 8.31
N ILE A 188 10.40 8.02 7.15
CA ILE A 188 11.78 8.54 7.05
C ILE A 188 11.88 9.90 7.77
N PHE A 189 10.96 10.81 7.50
CA PHE A 189 10.99 12.14 8.12
C PHE A 189 10.76 12.07 9.63
N ILE A 190 9.77 11.31 10.10
CA ILE A 190 9.52 11.13 11.53
C ILE A 190 10.77 10.58 12.22
N GLN A 191 11.38 9.51 11.69
CA GLN A 191 12.53 8.90 12.32
C GLN A 191 13.74 9.85 12.39
N ARG A 192 14.02 10.60 11.32
CA ARG A 192 15.09 11.60 11.30
C ARG A 192 14.82 12.74 12.28
N LEU A 193 13.60 13.26 12.29
CA LEU A 193 13.21 14.33 13.21
C LEU A 193 13.33 13.88 14.68
N LEU A 194 12.89 12.66 15.01
CA LEU A 194 13.04 12.12 16.37
C LEU A 194 14.50 11.95 16.81
N ARG A 195 15.42 11.80 15.84
CA ARG A 195 16.88 11.74 16.09
C ARG A 195 17.57 13.11 16.03
N GLY A 196 16.85 14.19 15.76
CA GLY A 196 17.44 15.52 15.52
C GLY A 196 18.28 15.61 14.25
N GLU A 197 18.06 14.69 13.30
CA GLU A 197 18.76 14.64 12.01
C GLU A 197 18.08 15.55 10.97
N PRO A 198 18.85 16.15 10.03
CA PRO A 198 18.26 16.94 8.95
C PRO A 198 17.43 16.05 8.01
N ILE A 199 16.31 16.58 7.53
CA ILE A 199 15.49 15.95 6.47
C ILE A 199 15.77 16.63 5.14
N GLN A 200 15.51 15.92 4.03
CA GLN A 200 15.77 16.42 2.68
C GLN A 200 14.50 16.44 1.85
N VAL A 201 14.19 17.61 1.28
CA VAL A 201 13.14 17.81 0.29
C VAL A 201 13.78 17.80 -1.09
N ASN A 202 13.53 16.74 -1.87
CA ASN A 202 14.01 16.67 -3.24
C ASN A 202 13.17 17.56 -4.14
N ALA A 203 13.83 18.24 -5.06
CA ALA A 203 13.18 19.15 -5.98
C ALA A 203 12.17 18.43 -6.89
N ARG A 204 11.04 19.08 -7.16
CA ARG A 204 10.10 18.68 -8.19
C ARG A 204 10.60 19.09 -9.58
N ALA A 205 10.95 20.36 -9.77
CA ALA A 205 11.45 20.92 -11.01
C ALA A 205 12.80 21.60 -10.84
N ARG A 206 12.98 22.35 -9.74
CA ARG A 206 14.23 23.09 -9.43
C ARG A 206 14.52 23.05 -7.95
N GLN A 207 15.80 23.00 -7.61
CA GLN A 207 16.25 22.99 -6.22
C GLN A 207 15.68 24.18 -5.43
N GLY A 208 15.18 23.91 -4.24
CA GLY A 208 14.55 24.88 -3.36
C GLY A 208 13.05 25.09 -3.59
N ASP A 209 12.42 24.34 -4.51
CA ASP A 209 10.95 24.28 -4.61
C ASP A 209 10.33 23.42 -3.49
N ASP A 210 9.00 23.31 -3.47
CA ASP A 210 8.27 22.59 -2.42
C ASP A 210 8.31 21.07 -2.56
N GLY A 211 9.05 20.53 -3.53
CA GLY A 211 9.14 19.11 -3.83
C GLY A 211 7.89 18.57 -4.52
N CYS A 212 7.87 17.25 -4.70
CA CYS A 212 6.76 16.56 -5.36
C CYS A 212 5.46 16.70 -4.57
N VAL A 213 4.34 16.67 -5.30
CA VAL A 213 2.99 16.69 -4.72
C VAL A 213 2.43 15.28 -4.67
N ARG A 214 1.97 14.86 -3.51
CA ARG A 214 1.38 13.53 -3.29
C ARG A 214 0.05 13.63 -2.55
N ASP A 215 -0.76 12.59 -2.74
CA ASP A 215 -1.92 12.30 -1.93
C ASP A 215 -1.50 11.27 -0.86
N TYR A 216 -1.62 11.64 0.40
CA TYR A 216 -1.29 10.78 1.54
C TYR A 216 -2.55 10.23 2.16
N VAL A 217 -2.67 8.90 2.24
CA VAL A 217 -3.80 8.21 2.86
C VAL A 217 -3.35 7.41 4.08
N TYR A 218 -4.07 7.52 5.17
CA TYR A 218 -3.75 6.80 6.41
C TYR A 218 -4.03 5.30 6.27
N VAL A 219 -3.15 4.45 6.80
CA VAL A 219 -3.27 2.99 6.70
C VAL A 219 -4.60 2.45 7.22
N GLY A 220 -5.19 3.09 8.22
CA GLY A 220 -6.53 2.74 8.73
C GLY A 220 -7.64 2.85 7.67
N ASP A 221 -7.49 3.74 6.69
CA ASP A 221 -8.45 3.84 5.58
C ASP A 221 -8.29 2.67 4.60
N SER A 222 -7.05 2.21 4.38
CA SER A 222 -6.77 0.99 3.60
C SER A 222 -7.35 -0.24 4.30
N VAL A 223 -7.25 -0.33 5.62
CA VAL A 223 -7.86 -1.39 6.43
C VAL A 223 -9.39 -1.41 6.27
N ARG A 224 -10.05 -0.25 6.42
CA ARG A 224 -11.52 -0.14 6.25
C ARG A 224 -11.97 -0.64 4.88
N ALA A 225 -11.22 -0.31 3.82
CA ALA A 225 -11.52 -0.75 2.47
C ALA A 225 -11.39 -2.28 2.30
N ASN A 226 -10.37 -2.90 2.90
CA ASN A 226 -10.19 -4.35 2.88
C ASN A 226 -11.32 -5.07 3.63
N LEU A 227 -11.67 -4.62 4.84
CA LEU A 227 -12.77 -5.21 5.61
C LEU A 227 -14.08 -5.15 4.85
N ALA A 228 -14.43 -4.02 4.23
CA ALA A 228 -15.63 -3.89 3.41
C ALA A 228 -15.60 -4.83 2.17
N ALA A 229 -14.42 -5.08 1.61
CA ALA A 229 -14.26 -5.98 0.48
C ALA A 229 -14.42 -7.47 0.86
N PHE A 230 -14.08 -7.87 2.09
CA PHE A 230 -14.26 -9.26 2.55
C PHE A 230 -15.72 -9.71 2.47
N GLU A 231 -16.65 -8.82 2.76
CA GLU A 231 -18.09 -9.12 2.73
C GLU A 231 -18.70 -9.10 1.32
N GLY A 232 -17.92 -8.76 0.29
CA GLY A 232 -18.36 -8.73 -1.12
C GLY A 232 -19.09 -7.47 -1.55
N ALA A 233 -19.19 -6.45 -0.68
CA ALA A 233 -19.83 -5.17 -1.03
C ALA A 233 -19.12 -4.43 -2.19
N LEU A 234 -17.88 -4.81 -2.50
CA LEU A 234 -17.02 -4.18 -3.48
C LEU A 234 -16.67 -5.11 -4.66
N ASP A 235 -17.33 -6.26 -4.81
CA ASP A 235 -17.05 -7.23 -5.88
C ASP A 235 -17.18 -6.58 -7.27
N GLY A 236 -16.19 -6.84 -8.13
CA GLY A 236 -16.09 -6.30 -9.49
C GLY A 236 -15.68 -4.82 -9.58
N ARG A 237 -15.40 -4.16 -8.46
CA ARG A 237 -15.06 -2.73 -8.44
C ARG A 237 -13.55 -2.48 -8.41
N THR A 238 -13.18 -1.36 -9.02
CA THR A 238 -11.89 -0.70 -8.81
C THR A 238 -12.16 0.58 -8.02
N ILE A 239 -11.39 0.83 -6.95
CA ILE A 239 -11.64 1.96 -6.03
C ILE A 239 -10.32 2.63 -5.67
N ASN A 240 -10.24 3.94 -5.81
CA ASN A 240 -9.15 4.75 -5.29
C ASN A 240 -9.28 4.88 -3.77
N ILE A 241 -8.26 4.46 -3.05
CA ILE A 241 -8.15 4.65 -1.60
C ILE A 241 -7.19 5.81 -1.37
N ALA A 242 -7.75 6.97 -1.11
CA ALA A 242 -7.07 8.25 -1.20
C ALA A 242 -7.69 9.30 -0.28
N SER A 243 -6.96 10.39 -0.02
CA SER A 243 -7.51 11.55 0.68
C SER A 243 -8.07 12.62 -0.25
N GLY A 244 -7.61 12.68 -1.50
CA GLY A 244 -7.90 13.73 -2.45
C GLY A 244 -7.16 15.04 -2.16
N VAL A 245 -6.27 15.05 -1.18
CA VAL A 245 -5.56 16.27 -0.72
C VAL A 245 -4.16 16.33 -1.30
N ALA A 246 -3.92 17.33 -2.13
CA ALA A 246 -2.58 17.62 -2.67
C ALA A 246 -1.68 18.16 -1.55
N THR A 247 -0.60 17.42 -1.22
CA THR A 247 0.36 17.82 -0.19
C THR A 247 1.76 17.81 -0.79
N THR A 248 2.48 18.94 -0.70
CA THR A 248 3.88 19.02 -1.13
C THR A 248 4.79 18.34 -0.11
N THR A 249 5.95 17.87 -0.55
CA THR A 249 6.91 17.23 0.37
C THR A 249 7.36 18.21 1.47
N ARG A 250 7.49 19.53 1.15
CA ARG A 250 7.85 20.57 2.12
C ARG A 250 6.75 20.79 3.16
N ALA A 251 5.49 20.90 2.73
CA ALA A 251 4.36 21.06 3.64
C ALA A 251 4.22 19.83 4.59
N LEU A 252 4.49 18.62 4.09
CA LEU A 252 4.55 17.42 4.93
C LEU A 252 5.67 17.52 5.97
N ALA A 253 6.87 17.96 5.55
CA ALA A 253 8.03 18.12 6.44
C ALA A 253 7.73 19.10 7.58
N GLU A 254 7.14 20.25 7.26
CA GLU A 254 6.76 21.27 8.23
C GLU A 254 5.72 20.76 9.25
N ARG A 255 4.70 20.04 8.78
CA ARG A 255 3.70 19.41 9.66
C ARG A 255 4.32 18.39 10.62
N LEU A 256 5.21 17.54 10.13
CA LEU A 256 5.89 16.54 10.95
C LEU A 256 6.84 17.18 11.96
N ALA A 257 7.57 18.22 11.58
CA ALA A 257 8.42 18.97 12.48
C ALA A 257 7.63 19.58 13.65
N ALA A 258 6.47 20.16 13.36
CA ALA A 258 5.58 20.70 14.40
C ALA A 258 5.06 19.60 15.34
N LEU A 259 4.76 18.39 14.84
CA LEU A 259 4.29 17.26 15.66
C LEU A 259 5.40 16.66 16.54
N VAL A 260 6.63 16.66 16.06
CA VAL A 260 7.78 16.11 16.82
C VAL A 260 8.28 17.11 17.86
N ASP A 261 7.89 18.39 17.74
CA ASP A 261 8.34 19.50 18.60
C ASP A 261 9.87 19.66 18.58
N GLN A 262 10.43 19.55 17.39
CA GLN A 262 11.86 19.73 17.13
C GLN A 262 12.07 20.70 15.96
N PRO A 263 13.05 21.61 16.07
CA PRO A 263 13.44 22.44 14.93
C PRO A 263 13.92 21.54 13.79
N ALA A 264 13.24 21.56 12.65
CA ALA A 264 13.64 20.78 11.49
C ALA A 264 14.69 21.55 10.67
N THR A 265 15.86 20.97 10.50
CA THR A 265 16.76 21.40 9.43
C THR A 265 16.30 20.73 8.15
N VAL A 266 15.75 21.52 7.21
CA VAL A 266 15.32 21.05 5.90
C VAL A 266 16.36 21.39 4.86
N ASN A 267 16.96 20.39 4.24
CA ASN A 267 17.92 20.56 3.15
C ASN A 267 17.20 20.45 1.80
N ASP A 268 17.58 21.29 0.85
CA ASP A 268 17.09 21.22 -0.52
C ASP A 268 17.91 20.22 -1.33
N GLY A 269 17.28 19.12 -1.74
CA GLY A 269 17.87 18.08 -2.58
C GLY A 269 17.67 18.33 -4.08
N PRO A 270 18.41 17.59 -4.93
CA PRO A 270 18.24 17.65 -6.37
C PRO A 270 16.93 16.98 -6.81
N HIS A 271 16.53 17.25 -8.05
CA HIS A 271 15.46 16.49 -8.71
C HIS A 271 15.86 15.00 -8.86
N ARG A 272 14.92 14.10 -8.61
CA ARG A 272 15.10 12.66 -8.83
C ARG A 272 14.47 12.27 -10.17
N THR A 273 15.28 11.74 -11.06
CA THR A 273 14.80 11.22 -12.36
C THR A 273 13.85 10.05 -12.13
N GLY A 274 12.68 10.11 -12.76
CA GLY A 274 11.66 9.04 -12.69
C GLY A 274 10.61 9.23 -11.59
N ASP A 275 10.78 10.19 -10.68
CA ASP A 275 9.73 10.57 -9.75
C ASP A 275 8.61 11.32 -10.49
N LEU A 276 7.37 10.97 -10.20
CA LEU A 276 6.22 11.77 -10.63
C LEU A 276 6.26 13.12 -9.93
N GLU A 277 6.03 14.22 -10.66
CA GLU A 277 5.95 15.55 -10.05
C GLU A 277 4.69 15.72 -9.21
N ARG A 278 3.57 15.19 -9.70
CA ARG A 278 2.28 15.28 -9.01
C ARG A 278 1.42 14.01 -9.22
N SER A 279 0.91 13.47 -8.11
CA SER A 279 -0.03 12.35 -8.09
C SER A 279 -1.07 12.58 -6.99
N VAL A 280 -2.31 12.89 -7.40
CA VAL A 280 -3.46 13.11 -6.49
C VAL A 280 -4.68 12.40 -7.08
N LEU A 281 -5.38 11.61 -6.26
CA LEU A 281 -6.47 10.77 -6.70
C LEU A 281 -7.82 11.36 -6.28
N ASP A 282 -8.88 11.00 -7.02
CA ASP A 282 -10.25 11.31 -6.62
C ASP A 282 -10.76 10.25 -5.62
N PRO A 283 -11.11 10.62 -4.38
CA PRO A 283 -11.65 9.71 -3.38
C PRO A 283 -13.18 9.57 -3.45
N ALA A 284 -13.86 10.13 -4.42
CA ALA A 284 -15.33 10.24 -4.42
C ALA A 284 -16.04 8.89 -4.26
N VAL A 285 -15.56 7.84 -4.95
CA VAL A 285 -16.13 6.48 -4.84
C VAL A 285 -15.90 5.93 -3.43
N MET A 286 -14.68 6.01 -2.91
CA MET A 286 -14.36 5.60 -1.54
C MET A 286 -15.25 6.33 -0.52
N VAL A 287 -15.36 7.65 -0.64
CA VAL A 287 -16.17 8.47 0.29
C VAL A 287 -17.64 8.07 0.29
N SER A 288 -18.19 7.73 -0.88
CA SER A 288 -19.59 7.31 -1.00
C SER A 288 -19.87 5.96 -0.29
N ILE A 289 -18.87 5.09 -0.16
CA ILE A 289 -19.03 3.74 0.39
C ILE A 289 -18.54 3.66 1.83
N LEU A 290 -17.34 4.20 2.10
CA LEU A 290 -16.64 4.06 3.38
C LEU A 290 -16.70 5.32 4.25
N GLY A 291 -17.25 6.42 3.75
CA GLY A 291 -17.20 7.73 4.40
C GLY A 291 -15.86 8.45 4.20
N LYS A 292 -15.70 9.60 4.84
CA LYS A 292 -14.53 10.47 4.67
C LYS A 292 -13.22 9.76 5.08
N PRO A 293 -12.11 10.05 4.36
CA PRO A 293 -10.79 9.58 4.76
C PRO A 293 -10.36 10.23 6.09
N THR A 294 -9.45 9.56 6.78
CA THR A 294 -8.83 10.10 7.98
C THR A 294 -8.10 11.41 7.65
N PRO A 295 -8.37 12.52 8.37
CA PRO A 295 -7.64 13.77 8.17
C PRO A 295 -6.12 13.58 8.33
N LEU A 296 -5.34 14.21 7.43
CA LEU A 296 -3.88 14.03 7.39
C LEU A 296 -3.23 14.24 8.77
N ASP A 297 -3.56 15.34 9.45
CA ASP A 297 -2.96 15.67 10.75
C ASP A 297 -3.25 14.61 11.82
N ARG A 298 -4.47 14.01 11.81
CA ARG A 298 -4.81 12.93 12.75
C ARG A 298 -3.99 11.66 12.48
N GLY A 299 -3.83 11.29 11.22
CA GLY A 299 -3.02 10.12 10.85
C GLY A 299 -1.54 10.36 11.13
N LEU A 300 -1.00 11.55 10.85
CA LEU A 300 0.38 11.93 11.16
C LEU A 300 0.65 11.89 12.68
N THR A 301 -0.27 12.39 13.50
CA THR A 301 -0.16 12.33 14.96
C THR A 301 -0.05 10.87 15.44
N ALA A 302 -0.98 10.01 15.04
CA ALA A 302 -0.98 8.60 15.43
C ALA A 302 0.31 7.88 14.97
N THR A 303 0.79 8.21 13.76
CA THR A 303 2.02 7.63 13.22
C THR A 303 3.24 8.11 14.01
N THR A 304 3.34 9.41 14.31
CA THR A 304 4.44 10.00 15.07
C THR A 304 4.51 9.44 16.49
N GLU A 305 3.36 9.30 17.16
CA GLU A 305 3.27 8.69 18.49
C GLU A 305 3.76 7.24 18.48
N TRP A 306 3.37 6.46 17.48
CA TRP A 306 3.85 5.09 17.34
C TRP A 306 5.37 5.02 17.21
N PHE A 307 5.97 5.83 16.31
CA PHE A 307 7.43 5.86 16.14
C PHE A 307 8.16 6.36 17.41
N ARG A 308 7.59 7.34 18.13
CA ARG A 308 8.16 7.83 19.38
C ARG A 308 8.26 6.71 20.43
N ASN A 309 7.24 5.87 20.54
CA ASN A 309 7.22 4.73 21.46
C ASN A 309 8.21 3.62 21.08
N GLN A 310 8.62 3.53 19.80
CA GLN A 310 9.65 2.60 19.36
C GLN A 310 11.07 3.09 19.65
N VAL A 311 11.28 4.40 19.73
CA VAL A 311 12.62 5.00 19.96
C VAL A 311 12.93 5.11 21.45
N GLN A 312 11.93 5.16 22.32
CA GLN A 312 12.09 5.12 23.78
C GLN A 312 11.85 3.70 24.27
N PRO A 313 12.90 2.88 24.53
CA PRO A 313 12.69 1.62 25.25
C PRO A 313 12.18 1.95 26.65
N SER A 314 11.09 1.35 27.03
CA SER A 314 10.48 1.37 28.38
C SER A 314 11.42 0.77 29.44
#